data_d855419fd5fff3c09be0349326f452fc
#
_entry.id   d855419fd5fff3c09be0349326f452fc
#
_cell.length_a   1.000
_cell.length_b   1.000
_cell.length_c   1.000
_cell.angle_alpha   90.00
_cell.angle_beta   90.00
_cell.angle_gamma   90.00
#
_symmetry.space_group_name_H-M   'P 1'
#
loop_
_entity.id
_entity.type
_entity.pdbx_description
1 polymer ?
#
loop_
_entity_poly.entity_id
_entity_poly.type
_entity_poly.pdbx_seq_one_letter_code
_entity_poly.pdbx_strand_id
1 'polypeptide(L)'
;IGERAREVKVMVDSLLSHDKNNKIIIVAVPADRSPLLRMRGANRCTAIAEYFRSKGKNVLLIMDSLTRVAHAKREIGLSLGEQPTSKGYTPSVISMIPALIERAGSGNISEGNITAFYTVLADADDHNDPVVDSARAILDGHIVLSREHAQLGIYPAIDIQNSISRVMDDIVNEEHKKLSRELKRLVSVYKESRDLVLMGGYSKGQDKSIDKAHEMWPKIVEFMKQDNLE
;
A
#
# COMPACT_ATOMS: atom_id res chain seq x y z
N ILE A 1 4.27 -7.54 -11.50
CA ILE A 1 3.29 -8.01 -12.51
C ILE A 1 2.85 -6.83 -13.37
N GLY A 2 3.08 -6.88 -14.70
CA GLY A 2 2.57 -5.87 -15.63
C GLY A 2 3.34 -4.54 -15.65
N GLU A 3 4.51 -4.49 -15.04
CA GLU A 3 5.41 -3.33 -15.10
C GLU A 3 6.31 -3.38 -16.34
N ARG A 4 6.97 -2.26 -16.66
CA ARG A 4 7.84 -2.20 -17.84
C ARG A 4 9.05 -3.11 -17.68
N ALA A 5 9.42 -3.85 -18.72
CA ALA A 5 10.52 -4.81 -18.66
C ALA A 5 11.85 -4.21 -18.16
N ARG A 6 12.13 -2.93 -18.47
CA ARG A 6 13.33 -2.22 -17.99
C ARG A 6 13.33 -2.00 -16.48
N GLU A 7 12.19 -1.58 -15.94
CA GLU A 7 12.00 -1.34 -14.51
C GLU A 7 12.08 -2.65 -13.73
N VAL A 8 11.45 -3.69 -14.26
CA VAL A 8 11.54 -5.06 -13.70
C VAL A 8 12.98 -5.53 -13.64
N LYS A 9 13.76 -5.32 -14.71
CA LYS A 9 15.17 -5.73 -14.73
C LYS A 9 16.00 -5.04 -13.66
N VAL A 10 15.91 -3.71 -13.57
CA VAL A 10 16.65 -2.92 -12.57
C VAL A 10 16.30 -3.36 -11.14
N MET A 11 15.01 -3.58 -10.85
CA MET A 11 14.57 -4.06 -9.55
C MET A 11 15.08 -5.48 -9.25
N VAL A 12 15.02 -6.39 -10.20
CA VAL A 12 15.53 -7.75 -10.04
C VAL A 12 17.02 -7.75 -9.76
N ASP A 13 17.81 -7.01 -10.56
CA ASP A 13 19.25 -6.91 -10.38
C ASP A 13 19.62 -6.33 -9.01
N SER A 14 18.89 -5.30 -8.54
CA SER A 14 19.05 -4.72 -7.21
C SER A 14 18.73 -5.71 -6.09
N LEU A 15 17.58 -6.38 -6.15
CA LEU A 15 17.17 -7.35 -5.13
C LEU A 15 18.14 -8.53 -5.04
N LEU A 16 18.57 -9.08 -6.17
CA LEU A 16 19.49 -10.21 -6.19
C LEU A 16 20.89 -9.83 -5.70
N SER A 17 21.33 -8.59 -5.92
CA SER A 17 22.62 -8.11 -5.39
C SER A 17 22.65 -8.03 -3.86
N HIS A 18 21.50 -7.87 -3.22
CA HIS A 18 21.36 -7.80 -1.76
C HIS A 18 20.98 -9.16 -1.13
N ASP A 19 20.61 -10.16 -1.93
CA ASP A 19 20.21 -11.49 -1.42
C ASP A 19 21.41 -12.38 -1.08
N LYS A 20 22.09 -12.07 -0.01
CA LYS A 20 23.26 -12.85 0.48
C LYS A 20 22.90 -14.27 0.95
N ASN A 21 21.63 -14.57 1.19
CA ASN A 21 21.18 -15.80 1.85
C ASN A 21 20.25 -16.66 0.98
N ASN A 22 20.05 -16.31 -0.29
CA ASN A 22 19.13 -16.98 -1.23
C ASN A 22 17.70 -17.12 -0.65
N LYS A 23 17.19 -16.05 -0.05
CA LYS A 23 15.85 -16.02 0.57
C LYS A 23 14.82 -15.30 -0.28
N ILE A 24 15.23 -14.72 -1.41
CA ILE A 24 14.35 -13.97 -2.30
C ILE A 24 13.91 -14.85 -3.47
N ILE A 25 12.61 -14.91 -3.71
CA ILE A 25 12.03 -15.56 -4.88
C ILE A 25 11.31 -14.48 -5.69
N ILE A 26 11.67 -14.33 -6.95
CA ILE A 26 11.11 -13.31 -7.83
C ILE A 26 10.26 -13.97 -8.91
N VAL A 27 9.00 -13.53 -9.02
CA VAL A 27 8.08 -13.89 -10.10
C VAL A 27 7.82 -12.66 -10.94
N ALA A 28 8.49 -12.53 -12.06
CA ALA A 28 8.42 -11.37 -12.94
C ALA A 28 7.61 -11.69 -14.21
N VAL A 29 6.54 -10.92 -14.47
CA VAL A 29 5.75 -10.99 -15.70
C VAL A 29 5.51 -9.56 -16.19
N PRO A 30 6.33 -9.07 -17.15
CA PRO A 30 6.24 -7.71 -17.66
C PRO A 30 4.95 -7.41 -18.43
N ALA A 31 4.71 -6.12 -18.70
CA ALA A 31 3.48 -5.61 -19.32
C ALA A 31 3.26 -6.10 -20.77
N ASP A 32 4.32 -6.45 -21.50
CA ASP A 32 4.29 -6.98 -22.86
C ASP A 32 3.79 -8.43 -22.94
N ARG A 33 3.62 -9.09 -21.80
CA ARG A 33 3.11 -10.47 -21.74
C ARG A 33 1.59 -10.51 -21.74
N SER A 34 1.04 -11.63 -22.23
CA SER A 34 -0.40 -11.81 -22.32
C SER A 34 -1.11 -11.66 -20.97
N PRO A 35 -2.38 -11.23 -20.95
CA PRO A 35 -3.17 -11.12 -19.71
C PRO A 35 -3.20 -12.42 -18.92
N LEU A 36 -3.28 -13.55 -19.61
CA LEU A 36 -3.28 -14.88 -18.99
C LEU A 36 -1.97 -15.17 -18.23
N LEU A 37 -0.82 -14.79 -18.80
CA LEU A 37 0.46 -14.95 -18.12
C LEU A 37 0.58 -14.03 -16.91
N ARG A 38 0.10 -12.80 -16.99
CA ARG A 38 0.06 -11.85 -15.85
C ARG A 38 -0.78 -12.43 -14.71
N MET A 39 -1.96 -12.97 -15.00
CA MET A 39 -2.81 -13.66 -14.02
C MET A 39 -2.13 -14.90 -13.42
N ARG A 40 -1.52 -15.74 -14.26
CA ARG A 40 -0.78 -16.92 -13.79
C ARG A 40 0.41 -16.54 -12.91
N GLY A 41 1.10 -15.44 -13.22
CA GLY A 41 2.19 -14.92 -12.40
C GLY A 41 1.76 -14.58 -11.00
N ALA A 42 0.67 -13.81 -10.84
CA ALA A 42 0.11 -13.45 -9.53
C ALA A 42 -0.30 -14.69 -8.72
N ASN A 43 -1.06 -15.62 -9.34
CA ASN A 43 -1.48 -16.86 -8.68
C ASN A 43 -0.28 -17.75 -8.29
N ARG A 44 0.75 -17.84 -9.13
CA ARG A 44 1.95 -18.63 -8.84
C ARG A 44 2.74 -18.04 -7.68
N CYS A 45 2.91 -16.72 -7.66
CA CYS A 45 3.60 -16.03 -6.57
C CYS A 45 2.90 -16.31 -5.22
N THR A 46 1.59 -16.17 -5.19
CA THR A 46 0.80 -16.47 -3.99
C THR A 46 0.88 -17.95 -3.59
N ALA A 47 0.80 -18.88 -4.55
CA ALA A 47 0.94 -20.30 -4.27
C ALA A 47 2.33 -20.70 -3.73
N ILE A 48 3.40 -20.03 -4.18
CA ILE A 48 4.74 -20.20 -3.59
C ILE A 48 4.76 -19.71 -2.14
N ALA A 49 4.16 -18.57 -1.85
CA ALA A 49 4.05 -18.06 -0.48
C ALA A 49 3.26 -19.04 0.43
N GLU A 50 2.14 -19.56 -0.05
CA GLU A 50 1.34 -20.57 0.65
C GLU A 50 2.13 -21.87 0.93
N TYR A 51 2.93 -22.31 -0.04
CA TYR A 51 3.81 -23.46 0.14
C TYR A 51 4.80 -23.25 1.30
N PHE A 52 5.46 -22.10 1.36
CA PHE A 52 6.39 -21.82 2.46
C PHE A 52 5.67 -21.64 3.80
N ARG A 53 4.48 -21.02 3.81
CA ARG A 53 3.63 -20.95 5.00
C ARG A 53 3.30 -22.35 5.54
N SER A 54 2.89 -23.27 4.67
CA SER A 54 2.59 -24.66 5.07
C SER A 54 3.81 -25.42 5.61
N LYS A 55 5.04 -24.93 5.34
CA LYS A 55 6.29 -25.45 5.92
C LYS A 55 6.69 -24.73 7.21
N GLY A 56 5.81 -23.98 7.84
CA GLY A 56 6.07 -23.24 9.08
C GLY A 56 6.95 -22.00 8.89
N LYS A 57 7.07 -21.46 7.67
CA LYS A 57 7.89 -20.27 7.40
C LYS A 57 7.06 -19.00 7.46
N ASN A 58 7.69 -17.93 7.97
CA ASN A 58 7.15 -16.58 7.85
C ASN A 58 7.57 -16.01 6.51
N VAL A 59 6.60 -15.65 5.69
CA VAL A 59 6.79 -15.18 4.31
C VAL A 59 6.40 -13.71 4.21
N LEU A 60 7.25 -12.91 3.60
CA LEU A 60 6.89 -11.58 3.13
C LEU A 60 6.55 -11.65 1.65
N LEU A 61 5.30 -11.42 1.30
CA LEU A 61 4.80 -11.36 -0.08
C LEU A 61 4.67 -9.89 -0.50
N ILE A 62 5.39 -9.47 -1.53
CA ILE A 62 5.25 -8.14 -2.12
C ILE A 62 4.73 -8.32 -3.55
N MET A 63 3.57 -7.74 -3.87
CA MET A 63 2.97 -7.81 -5.21
C MET A 63 2.80 -6.41 -5.80
N ASP A 64 3.61 -6.13 -6.79
CA ASP A 64 3.56 -4.89 -7.57
C ASP A 64 3.09 -5.23 -9.03
N SER A 65 1.88 -4.90 -9.42
CA SER A 65 0.83 -4.26 -8.65
C SER A 65 -0.50 -5.02 -8.79
N LEU A 66 -1.35 -4.92 -7.79
CA LEU A 66 -2.70 -5.51 -7.83
C LEU A 66 -3.55 -4.89 -8.95
N THR A 67 -3.38 -3.59 -9.23
CA THR A 67 -4.04 -2.89 -10.35
C THR A 67 -3.72 -3.52 -11.69
N ARG A 68 -2.45 -3.92 -11.92
CA ARG A 68 -2.06 -4.59 -13.17
C ARG A 68 -2.65 -5.99 -13.30
N VAL A 69 -2.81 -6.69 -12.18
CA VAL A 69 -3.52 -7.98 -12.13
C VAL A 69 -5.00 -7.79 -12.48
N ALA A 70 -5.65 -6.76 -11.90
CA ALA A 70 -7.03 -6.39 -12.20
C ALA A 70 -7.21 -6.03 -13.69
N HIS A 71 -6.30 -5.27 -14.29
CA HIS A 71 -6.32 -4.97 -15.73
C HIS A 71 -6.21 -6.24 -16.57
N ALA A 72 -5.32 -7.16 -16.23
CA ALA A 72 -5.20 -8.43 -16.93
C ALA A 72 -6.48 -9.26 -16.85
N LYS A 73 -7.12 -9.31 -15.68
CA LYS A 73 -8.39 -10.01 -15.50
C LYS A 73 -9.52 -9.34 -16.28
N ARG A 74 -9.55 -8.00 -16.31
CA ARG A 74 -10.51 -7.23 -17.13
C ARG A 74 -10.39 -7.55 -18.62
N GLU A 75 -9.16 -7.56 -19.17
CA GLU A 75 -8.92 -7.93 -20.57
C GLU A 75 -9.45 -9.33 -20.89
N ILE A 76 -9.26 -10.29 -19.99
CA ILE A 76 -9.79 -11.66 -20.15
C ILE A 76 -11.32 -11.66 -20.08
N GLY A 77 -11.91 -11.02 -19.07
CA GLY A 77 -13.37 -10.95 -18.89
C GLY A 77 -14.07 -10.35 -20.12
N LEU A 78 -13.58 -9.20 -20.59
CA LEU A 78 -14.11 -8.55 -21.80
C LEU A 78 -13.99 -9.44 -23.04
N SER A 79 -12.87 -10.16 -23.21
CA SER A 79 -12.71 -11.09 -24.34
C SER A 79 -13.65 -12.30 -24.28
N LEU A 80 -14.13 -12.64 -23.09
CA LEU A 80 -15.12 -13.69 -22.85
C LEU A 80 -16.57 -13.18 -22.90
N GLY A 81 -16.77 -11.88 -23.19
CA GLY A 81 -18.11 -11.28 -23.31
C GLY A 81 -18.72 -10.82 -21.98
N GLU A 82 -17.95 -10.74 -20.88
CA GLU A 82 -18.45 -10.13 -19.65
C GLU A 82 -18.81 -8.66 -19.90
N GLN A 83 -19.95 -8.23 -19.39
CA GLN A 83 -20.36 -6.82 -19.49
C GLN A 83 -19.51 -5.96 -18.52
N PRO A 84 -18.97 -4.83 -18.98
CA PRO A 84 -18.23 -3.92 -18.11
C PRO A 84 -19.18 -3.20 -17.12
N THR A 85 -18.70 -3.00 -15.92
CA THR A 85 -19.35 -2.23 -14.86
C THR A 85 -18.61 -0.88 -14.65
N SER A 86 -18.55 -0.39 -13.43
CA SER A 86 -17.87 0.87 -13.09
C SER A 86 -16.42 0.88 -13.61
N LYS A 87 -16.01 1.97 -14.25
CA LYS A 87 -14.68 2.19 -14.86
C LYS A 87 -14.22 1.08 -15.82
N GLY A 88 -15.18 0.37 -16.42
CA GLY A 88 -14.93 -0.69 -17.39
C GLY A 88 -14.40 -1.99 -16.77
N TYR A 89 -14.39 -2.14 -15.45
CA TYR A 89 -14.08 -3.42 -14.81
C TYR A 89 -15.24 -4.41 -14.95
N THR A 90 -14.89 -5.67 -15.11
CA THR A 90 -15.88 -6.75 -15.19
C THR A 90 -16.20 -7.31 -13.79
N PRO A 91 -17.37 -7.92 -13.56
CA PRO A 91 -17.73 -8.53 -12.28
C PRO A 91 -16.67 -9.52 -11.77
N SER A 92 -16.05 -10.27 -12.69
CA SER A 92 -15.00 -11.23 -12.37
C SER A 92 -13.72 -10.59 -11.81
N VAL A 93 -13.44 -9.31 -12.09
CA VAL A 93 -12.34 -8.56 -11.48
C VAL A 93 -12.65 -8.28 -10.02
N ILE A 94 -13.85 -7.79 -9.74
CA ILE A 94 -14.26 -7.41 -8.38
C ILE A 94 -14.28 -8.63 -7.45
N SER A 95 -14.72 -9.78 -7.93
CA SER A 95 -14.71 -11.02 -7.13
C SER A 95 -13.30 -11.62 -6.96
N MET A 96 -12.40 -11.41 -7.92
CA MET A 96 -11.04 -11.95 -7.88
C MET A 96 -10.16 -11.28 -6.84
N ILE A 97 -10.29 -9.96 -6.62
CA ILE A 97 -9.43 -9.19 -5.72
C ILE A 97 -9.52 -9.68 -4.28
N PRO A 98 -10.70 -9.78 -3.64
CA PRO A 98 -10.83 -10.36 -2.31
C PRO A 98 -10.25 -11.78 -2.24
N ALA A 99 -10.61 -12.63 -3.20
CA ALA A 99 -10.16 -14.02 -3.23
C ALA A 99 -8.62 -14.17 -3.31
N LEU A 100 -7.94 -13.21 -3.96
CA LEU A 100 -6.47 -13.20 -4.03
C LEU A 100 -5.85 -12.71 -2.72
N ILE A 101 -6.41 -11.67 -2.12
CA ILE A 101 -5.90 -11.03 -0.90
C ILE A 101 -6.05 -11.95 0.31
N GLU A 102 -7.19 -12.61 0.47
CA GLU A 102 -7.47 -13.52 1.60
C GLU A 102 -6.57 -14.77 1.65
N ARG A 103 -5.82 -15.05 0.61
CA ARG A 103 -4.82 -16.12 0.61
C ARG A 103 -3.60 -15.81 1.47
N ALA A 104 -3.35 -14.52 1.78
CA ALA A 104 -2.34 -14.08 2.73
C ALA A 104 -2.83 -14.29 4.18
N GLY A 105 -1.96 -14.00 5.15
CA GLY A 105 -2.28 -14.08 6.56
C GLY A 105 -1.76 -15.34 7.23
N SER A 106 -2.25 -15.58 8.44
CA SER A 106 -1.82 -16.69 9.29
C SER A 106 -2.31 -18.05 8.77
N GLY A 107 -1.45 -19.05 8.87
CA GLY A 107 -1.81 -20.43 8.64
C GLY A 107 -2.46 -21.07 9.87
N ASN A 108 -2.61 -22.41 9.85
CA ASN A 108 -3.03 -23.20 10.99
C ASN A 108 -1.96 -23.19 12.11
N ILE A 109 -2.30 -23.76 13.29
CA ILE A 109 -1.46 -23.72 14.51
C ILE A 109 0.01 -24.17 14.27
N SER A 110 0.24 -25.09 13.33
CA SER A 110 1.58 -25.62 12.98
C SER A 110 2.21 -24.96 11.76
N GLU A 111 1.54 -24.02 11.12
CA GLU A 111 1.99 -23.34 9.92
C GLU A 111 2.63 -21.97 10.26
N GLY A 112 3.30 -21.38 9.28
CA GLY A 112 3.81 -20.02 9.38
C GLY A 112 2.77 -18.97 8.98
N ASN A 113 3.27 -17.78 8.60
CA ASN A 113 2.43 -16.65 8.25
C ASN A 113 2.84 -16.08 6.90
N ILE A 114 1.90 -15.45 6.18
CA ILE A 114 2.18 -14.61 5.03
C ILE A 114 1.80 -13.18 5.41
N THR A 115 2.80 -12.31 5.53
CA THR A 115 2.60 -10.86 5.56
C THR A 115 2.65 -10.35 4.13
N ALA A 116 1.58 -9.72 3.66
CA ALA A 116 1.49 -9.29 2.26
C ALA A 116 1.41 -7.77 2.13
N PHE A 117 2.18 -7.23 1.19
CA PHE A 117 2.08 -5.86 0.70
C PHE A 117 1.65 -5.87 -0.76
N TYR A 118 0.53 -5.24 -1.03
CA TYR A 118 -0.01 -5.05 -2.38
C TYR A 118 0.07 -3.59 -2.76
N THR A 119 0.74 -3.26 -3.86
CA THR A 119 0.64 -1.91 -4.40
C THR A 119 -0.64 -1.78 -5.22
N VAL A 120 -1.34 -0.67 -5.05
CA VAL A 120 -2.53 -0.33 -5.80
C VAL A 120 -2.36 1.08 -6.36
N LEU A 121 -2.50 1.21 -7.67
CA LEU A 121 -2.40 2.49 -8.37
C LEU A 121 -3.82 3.03 -8.59
N ALA A 122 -4.13 4.17 -7.97
CA ALA A 122 -5.38 4.89 -8.22
C ALA A 122 -5.15 5.87 -9.38
N ASP A 123 -5.96 5.74 -10.45
CA ASP A 123 -5.90 6.68 -11.57
C ASP A 123 -6.35 8.08 -11.12
N ALA A 124 -5.50 9.08 -11.38
CA ALA A 124 -5.76 10.49 -11.03
C ALA A 124 -6.13 10.73 -9.55
N ASP A 125 -5.56 9.96 -8.62
CA ASP A 125 -5.85 9.99 -7.18
C ASP A 125 -7.33 9.71 -6.83
N ASP A 126 -8.04 9.01 -7.73
CA ASP A 126 -9.43 8.65 -7.52
C ASP A 126 -9.56 7.51 -6.50
N HIS A 127 -9.84 7.89 -5.27
CA HIS A 127 -10.08 6.96 -4.16
C HIS A 127 -11.34 6.10 -4.32
N ASN A 128 -12.22 6.42 -5.30
CA ASN A 128 -13.43 5.65 -5.61
C ASN A 128 -13.18 4.62 -6.73
N ASP A 129 -11.91 4.31 -7.06
CA ASP A 129 -11.61 3.24 -7.99
C ASP A 129 -12.09 1.88 -7.44
N PRO A 130 -12.86 1.08 -8.20
CA PRO A 130 -13.41 -0.19 -7.71
C PRO A 130 -12.35 -1.19 -7.24
N VAL A 131 -11.14 -1.16 -7.81
CA VAL A 131 -10.02 -2.01 -7.37
C VAL A 131 -9.48 -1.54 -6.02
N VAL A 132 -9.32 -0.22 -5.85
CA VAL A 132 -8.88 0.39 -4.58
C VAL A 132 -9.89 0.07 -3.48
N ASP A 133 -11.18 0.26 -3.76
CA ASP A 133 -12.26 0.05 -2.80
C ASP A 133 -12.40 -1.42 -2.40
N SER A 134 -12.38 -2.34 -3.39
CA SER A 134 -12.41 -3.77 -3.13
C SER A 134 -11.21 -4.26 -2.32
N ALA A 135 -10.01 -3.72 -2.58
CA ALA A 135 -8.82 -4.07 -1.81
C ALA A 135 -8.91 -3.53 -0.37
N ARG A 136 -9.30 -2.26 -0.19
CA ARG A 136 -9.47 -1.64 1.14
C ARG A 136 -10.49 -2.37 2.01
N ALA A 137 -11.55 -2.91 1.42
CA ALA A 137 -12.58 -3.63 2.16
C ALA A 137 -12.05 -4.87 2.89
N ILE A 138 -11.02 -5.52 2.34
CA ILE A 138 -10.49 -6.82 2.82
C ILE A 138 -9.18 -6.68 3.59
N LEU A 139 -8.32 -5.71 3.22
CA LEU A 139 -6.99 -5.56 3.82
C LEU A 139 -7.07 -5.10 5.29
N ASP A 140 -6.11 -5.54 6.10
CA ASP A 140 -5.94 -5.14 7.51
C ASP A 140 -5.50 -3.68 7.70
N GLY A 141 -5.19 -3.00 6.60
CA GLY A 141 -4.84 -1.59 6.58
C GLY A 141 -4.37 -1.15 5.19
N HIS A 142 -4.15 0.15 5.05
CA HIS A 142 -3.58 0.71 3.84
C HIS A 142 -2.70 1.91 4.16
N ILE A 143 -1.67 2.09 3.36
CA ILE A 143 -0.76 3.22 3.40
C ILE A 143 -1.02 4.05 2.14
N VAL A 144 -1.43 5.30 2.33
CA VAL A 144 -1.65 6.25 1.23
C VAL A 144 -0.39 7.07 1.02
N LEU A 145 0.04 7.21 -0.23
CA LEU A 145 1.14 8.09 -0.60
C LEU A 145 0.59 9.42 -1.13
N SER A 146 1.17 10.52 -0.66
CA SER A 146 0.77 11.88 -0.97
C SER A 146 1.69 12.51 -2.02
N ARG A 147 1.11 13.05 -3.10
CA ARG A 147 1.87 13.86 -4.07
C ARG A 147 2.38 15.16 -3.45
N GLU A 148 1.61 15.76 -2.54
CA GLU A 148 2.02 16.97 -1.84
C GLU A 148 3.30 16.73 -1.03
N HIS A 149 3.36 15.63 -0.26
CA HIS A 149 4.57 15.29 0.50
C HIS A 149 5.76 15.03 -0.42
N ALA A 150 5.56 14.34 -1.55
CA ALA A 150 6.60 14.11 -2.54
C ALA A 150 7.13 15.43 -3.14
N GLN A 151 6.25 16.38 -3.47
CA GLN A 151 6.62 17.72 -3.95
C GLN A 151 7.39 18.53 -2.90
N LEU A 152 7.11 18.33 -1.62
CA LEU A 152 7.84 18.94 -0.51
C LEU A 152 9.15 18.22 -0.17
N GLY A 153 9.51 17.16 -0.90
CA GLY A 153 10.72 16.37 -0.64
C GLY A 153 10.64 15.57 0.66
N ILE A 154 9.43 15.20 1.09
CA ILE A 154 9.20 14.33 2.25
C ILE A 154 9.07 12.89 1.74
N TYR A 155 10.06 12.05 2.05
CA TYR A 155 10.08 10.64 1.66
C TYR A 155 10.35 9.76 2.90
N PRO A 156 9.67 8.57 3.00
CA PRO A 156 8.57 8.12 2.15
C PRO A 156 7.37 9.08 2.23
N ALA A 157 6.69 9.30 1.10
CA ALA A 157 5.63 10.32 0.98
C ALA A 157 4.29 9.86 1.61
N ILE A 158 4.32 9.34 2.82
CA ILE A 158 3.17 8.75 3.52
C ILE A 158 2.20 9.83 3.99
N ASP A 159 0.92 9.69 3.64
CA ASP A 159 -0.16 10.48 4.22
C ASP A 159 -0.67 9.82 5.50
N ILE A 160 -0.25 10.37 6.65
CA ILE A 160 -0.60 9.85 7.98
C ILE A 160 -2.12 9.90 8.24
N GLN A 161 -2.81 10.92 7.72
CA GLN A 161 -4.25 11.11 7.97
C GLN A 161 -5.09 10.06 7.25
N ASN A 162 -4.74 9.79 5.98
CA ASN A 162 -5.49 8.89 5.11
C ASN A 162 -5.01 7.43 5.20
N SER A 163 -3.93 7.16 5.95
CA SER A 163 -3.43 5.81 6.20
C SER A 163 -4.07 5.20 7.45
N ILE A 164 -4.44 3.92 7.34
CA ILE A 164 -5.18 3.20 8.38
C ILE A 164 -4.53 1.84 8.64
N SER A 165 -4.45 1.46 9.92
CA SER A 165 -4.26 0.08 10.37
C SER A 165 -5.48 -0.34 11.16
N ARG A 166 -6.12 -1.46 10.80
CA ARG A 166 -7.28 -2.02 11.51
C ARG A 166 -6.86 -2.83 12.73
N VAL A 167 -5.65 -3.37 12.71
CA VAL A 167 -5.13 -4.26 13.75
C VAL A 167 -4.27 -3.55 14.80
N MET A 168 -4.01 -2.25 14.62
CA MET A 168 -3.12 -1.50 15.51
C MET A 168 -3.55 -1.55 16.97
N ASP A 169 -4.85 -1.40 17.22
CA ASP A 169 -5.38 -1.37 18.58
C ASP A 169 -5.23 -2.72 19.32
N ASP A 170 -5.05 -3.82 18.59
CA ASP A 170 -4.89 -5.16 19.16
C ASP A 170 -3.42 -5.51 19.43
N ILE A 171 -2.48 -4.87 18.71
CA ILE A 171 -1.05 -5.24 18.74
C ILE A 171 -0.14 -4.29 19.49
N VAL A 172 -0.62 -3.06 19.81
CA VAL A 172 0.18 -2.05 20.52
C VAL A 172 -0.36 -1.79 21.92
N ASN A 173 0.51 -1.31 22.83
CA ASN A 173 0.11 -0.91 24.17
C ASN A 173 -0.65 0.43 24.21
N GLU A 174 -1.27 0.75 25.33
CA GLU A 174 -2.09 1.95 25.48
C GLU A 174 -1.30 3.26 25.33
N GLU A 175 -0.01 3.28 25.70
CA GLU A 175 0.86 4.43 25.51
C GLU A 175 1.07 4.72 24.03
N HIS A 176 1.38 3.70 23.25
CA HIS A 176 1.54 3.81 21.79
C HIS A 176 0.24 4.28 21.11
N LYS A 177 -0.91 3.73 21.50
CA LYS A 177 -2.22 4.19 21.00
C LYS A 177 -2.43 5.67 21.25
N LYS A 178 -2.13 6.13 22.48
CA LYS A 178 -2.27 7.54 22.87
C LYS A 178 -1.36 8.45 22.04
N LEU A 179 -0.10 8.08 21.88
CA LEU A 179 0.87 8.84 21.09
C LEU A 179 0.50 8.89 19.60
N SER A 180 0.04 7.78 19.04
CA SER A 180 -0.43 7.74 17.66
C SER A 180 -1.64 8.65 17.41
N ARG A 181 -2.62 8.64 18.33
CA ARG A 181 -3.78 9.53 18.25
C ARG A 181 -3.37 11.01 18.36
N GLU A 182 -2.45 11.32 19.26
CA GLU A 182 -1.93 12.69 19.42
C GLU A 182 -1.18 13.15 18.16
N LEU A 183 -0.31 12.29 17.57
CA LEU A 183 0.38 12.58 16.31
C LEU A 183 -0.62 12.87 15.19
N LYS A 184 -1.62 12.01 14.99
CA LYS A 184 -2.66 12.21 13.97
C LYS A 184 -3.42 13.51 14.20
N ARG A 185 -3.76 13.84 15.45
CA ARG A 185 -4.43 15.08 15.83
C ARG A 185 -3.60 16.31 15.49
N LEU A 186 -2.30 16.30 15.81
CA LEU A 186 -1.39 17.41 15.50
C LEU A 186 -1.26 17.64 13.99
N VAL A 187 -1.13 16.56 13.20
CA VAL A 187 -1.08 16.63 11.74
C VAL A 187 -2.39 17.22 11.18
N SER A 188 -3.56 16.80 11.71
CA SER A 188 -4.86 17.32 11.29
C SER A 188 -4.99 18.82 11.57
N VAL A 189 -4.72 19.23 12.81
CA VAL A 189 -4.80 20.64 13.23
C VAL A 189 -3.84 21.51 12.39
N TYR A 190 -2.63 21.03 12.13
CA TYR A 190 -1.69 21.75 11.29
C TYR A 190 -2.21 21.93 9.86
N LYS A 191 -2.68 20.87 9.22
CA LYS A 191 -3.22 20.96 7.85
C LYS A 191 -4.43 21.89 7.75
N GLU A 192 -5.35 21.82 8.69
CA GLU A 192 -6.55 22.65 8.73
C GLU A 192 -6.25 24.14 8.97
N SER A 193 -5.22 24.43 9.78
CA SER A 193 -4.88 25.81 10.17
C SER A 193 -3.80 26.47 9.30
N ARG A 194 -3.08 25.69 8.47
CA ARG A 194 -1.93 26.15 7.68
C ARG A 194 -2.25 27.37 6.84
N ASP A 195 -3.31 27.30 6.07
CA ASP A 195 -3.67 28.39 5.14
C ASP A 195 -4.11 29.63 5.91
N LEU A 196 -4.85 29.48 7.01
CA LEU A 196 -5.24 30.57 7.87
C LEU A 196 -4.04 31.31 8.46
N VAL A 197 -3.03 30.56 8.91
CA VAL A 197 -1.78 31.13 9.45
C VAL A 197 -0.98 31.82 8.35
N LEU A 198 -0.86 31.23 7.16
CA LEU A 198 -0.13 31.83 6.02
C LEU A 198 -0.78 33.11 5.51
N MET A 199 -2.09 33.21 5.53
CA MET A 199 -2.84 34.42 5.15
C MET A 199 -2.83 35.51 6.24
N GLY A 200 -2.20 35.28 7.40
CA GLY A 200 -2.17 36.24 8.50
C GLY A 200 -3.49 36.33 9.30
N GLY A 201 -4.41 35.41 9.06
CA GLY A 201 -5.69 35.32 9.76
C GLY A 201 -5.62 34.74 11.19
N TYR A 202 -4.43 34.33 11.61
CA TYR A 202 -4.18 33.75 12.91
C TYR A 202 -3.00 34.43 13.62
N SER A 203 -3.13 34.69 14.91
CA SER A 203 -2.06 35.20 15.76
C SER A 203 -1.71 34.19 16.86
N LYS A 204 -0.42 33.98 17.08
CA LYS A 204 0.08 33.06 18.11
C LYS A 204 -0.53 33.43 19.49
N GLY A 205 -1.01 32.43 20.21
CA GLY A 205 -1.66 32.56 21.51
C GLY A 205 -3.19 32.55 21.48
N GLN A 206 -3.82 32.58 20.29
CA GLN A 206 -5.30 32.51 20.19
C GLN A 206 -5.84 31.10 20.46
N ASP A 207 -5.11 30.06 19.97
CA ASP A 207 -5.47 28.66 20.20
C ASP A 207 -4.23 27.82 20.50
N LYS A 208 -4.18 27.24 21.70
CA LYS A 208 -3.06 26.41 22.16
C LYS A 208 -2.86 25.15 21.29
N SER A 209 -3.91 24.62 20.69
CA SER A 209 -3.81 23.44 19.82
C SER A 209 -3.14 23.78 18.49
N ILE A 210 -3.50 24.92 17.90
CA ILE A 210 -2.87 25.42 16.68
C ILE A 210 -1.41 25.77 16.92
N ASP A 211 -1.13 26.51 17.99
CA ASP A 211 0.25 26.86 18.38
C ASP A 211 1.13 25.59 18.51
N LYS A 212 0.63 24.59 19.26
CA LYS A 212 1.33 23.33 19.45
C LYS A 212 1.54 22.57 18.14
N ALA A 213 0.54 22.53 17.27
CA ALA A 213 0.63 21.84 15.99
C ALA A 213 1.70 22.47 15.07
N HIS A 214 1.73 23.81 14.99
CA HIS A 214 2.73 24.53 14.20
C HIS A 214 4.14 24.43 14.80
N GLU A 215 4.30 24.43 16.11
CA GLU A 215 5.58 24.22 16.78
C GLU A 215 6.12 22.81 16.55
N MET A 216 5.26 21.79 16.58
CA MET A 216 5.65 20.40 16.43
C MET A 216 5.85 19.97 14.97
N TRP A 217 5.28 20.70 14.02
CA TRP A 217 5.32 20.32 12.61
C TRP A 217 6.73 20.05 12.04
N PRO A 218 7.74 20.90 12.26
CA PRO A 218 9.09 20.61 11.79
C PRO A 218 9.65 19.28 12.32
N LYS A 219 9.39 18.97 13.59
CA LYS A 219 9.82 17.70 14.22
C LYS A 219 9.08 16.50 13.66
N ILE A 220 7.78 16.67 13.35
CA ILE A 220 6.98 15.63 12.70
C ILE A 220 7.52 15.34 11.30
N VAL A 221 7.85 16.38 10.52
CA VAL A 221 8.45 16.22 9.19
C VAL A 221 9.81 15.53 9.27
N GLU A 222 10.65 15.89 10.22
CA GLU A 222 11.95 15.25 10.45
C GLU A 222 11.77 13.76 10.79
N PHE A 223 10.82 13.42 11.67
CA PHE A 223 10.49 12.04 12.02
C PHE A 223 9.95 11.24 10.82
N MET A 224 9.21 11.89 9.90
CA MET A 224 8.65 11.23 8.71
C MET A 224 9.69 10.96 7.62
N LYS A 225 10.76 11.75 7.58
CA LYS A 225 11.79 11.60 6.55
C LYS A 225 12.71 10.43 6.86
N GLN A 226 12.97 9.63 5.84
CA GLN A 226 13.95 8.56 5.86
C GLN A 226 14.81 8.62 4.60
N ASP A 227 16.09 8.36 4.74
CA ASP A 227 16.99 8.21 3.60
C ASP A 227 16.93 6.78 3.03
N ASN A 228 17.30 6.63 1.75
CA ASN A 228 17.26 5.33 1.06
C ASN A 228 18.15 4.24 1.68
N LEU A 229 18.97 4.57 2.65
CA LEU A 229 19.91 3.66 3.33
C LEU A 229 19.54 3.38 4.79
N GLU A 230 18.45 3.99 5.27
CA GLU A 230 17.89 3.72 6.60
C GLU A 230 16.78 2.66 6.52
#